data_741273f57dabbd20e35ec0e4829df5be
#
_entry.id   741273f57dabbd20e35ec0e4829df5be
#
_cell.length_a   1.000
_cell.length_b   1.000
_cell.length_c   1.000
_cell.angle_alpha   90.00
_cell.angle_beta   90.00
_cell.angle_gamma   90.00
#
_symmetry.space_group_name_H-M   'P 1'
#
loop_
_entity.id
_entity.type
_entity.pdbx_description
1 polymer ?
#
loop_
_entity_poly.entity_id
_entity_poly.type
_entity_poly.pdbx_seq_one_letter_code
_entity_poly.pdbx_strand_id
1 'polypeptide(L)'
;MHICCANCSLYPLQTLFAKNIDIKGLWLNPNIHPYTEYQMRLESVQKLQKVWNLDIEYVDHYGLKEFLRAVVNKEDDRCVFCYTMRLEETARTAKKMKLDGFTTSLLVSPYQKFDKIIAVGQEMGKRYGIPFYEEDFRQGWKIGINLSKDLGLYRQKYCGCIYSEMERYLNKQRAKS
;
A
#
# COMPACT_ATOMS: atom_id res chain seq x y z
N MET A 1 -3.34 3.81 9.30
CA MET A 1 -3.37 2.86 8.16
C MET A 1 -2.28 3.21 7.16
N HIS A 2 -1.47 2.22 6.71
CA HIS A 2 -0.56 2.41 5.59
C HIS A 2 -1.33 2.61 4.28
N ILE A 3 -0.97 3.64 3.51
CA ILE A 3 -1.59 3.99 2.22
C ILE A 3 -0.61 3.71 1.08
N CYS A 4 -0.86 2.67 0.29
CA CYS A 4 0.01 2.34 -0.86
C CYS A 4 -0.29 3.17 -2.11
N CYS A 5 -1.54 3.58 -2.31
CA CYS A 5 -2.01 4.46 -3.39
C CYS A 5 -3.46 4.87 -3.13
N ALA A 6 -3.95 5.87 -3.82
CA ALA A 6 -5.33 6.35 -3.65
C ALA A 6 -6.37 5.25 -3.93
N ASN A 7 -6.28 4.57 -5.08
CA ASN A 7 -7.27 3.55 -5.47
C ASN A 7 -7.40 2.42 -4.44
N CYS A 8 -6.26 1.95 -3.91
CA CYS A 8 -6.25 0.86 -2.93
C CYS A 8 -6.80 1.29 -1.57
N SER A 9 -6.84 2.59 -1.29
CA SER A 9 -7.28 3.12 0.00
C SER A 9 -8.78 3.39 0.07
N LEU A 10 -9.46 3.59 -1.07
CA LEU A 10 -10.86 4.00 -1.12
C LEU A 10 -11.79 3.05 -0.37
N TYR A 11 -11.83 1.78 -0.75
CA TYR A 11 -12.72 0.82 -0.12
C TYR A 11 -12.36 0.52 1.34
N PRO A 12 -11.07 0.29 1.69
CA PRO A 12 -10.67 0.16 3.09
C PRO A 12 -11.09 1.36 3.95
N LEU A 13 -10.88 2.59 3.49
CA LEU A 13 -11.29 3.80 4.21
C LEU A 13 -12.81 3.84 4.41
N GLN A 14 -13.61 3.60 3.36
CA GLN A 14 -15.07 3.55 3.48
C GLN A 14 -15.53 2.51 4.49
N THR A 15 -14.94 1.30 4.44
CA THR A 15 -15.29 0.21 5.34
C THR A 15 -14.98 0.55 6.79
N LEU A 16 -13.81 1.15 7.04
CA LEU A 16 -13.38 1.51 8.39
C LEU A 16 -14.21 2.69 8.95
N PHE A 17 -14.50 3.70 8.12
CA PHE A 17 -15.39 4.79 8.52
C PHE A 17 -16.81 4.32 8.81
N ALA A 18 -17.35 3.38 8.03
CA ALA A 18 -18.67 2.79 8.29
C ALA A 18 -18.72 2.00 9.62
N LYS A 19 -17.56 1.59 10.14
CA LYS A 19 -17.41 0.96 11.47
C LYS A 19 -17.11 1.98 12.57
N ASN A 20 -17.18 3.28 12.31
CA ASN A 20 -16.81 4.37 13.21
C ASN A 20 -15.38 4.27 13.75
N ILE A 21 -14.45 3.83 12.91
CA ILE A 21 -13.02 3.76 13.25
C ILE A 21 -12.33 5.02 12.70
N ASP A 22 -11.71 5.80 13.59
CA ASP A 22 -10.91 6.95 13.22
C ASP A 22 -9.61 6.50 12.57
N ILE A 23 -9.28 7.08 11.40
CA ILE A 23 -8.13 6.68 10.60
C ILE A 23 -7.13 7.82 10.45
N LYS A 24 -5.90 7.54 10.87
CA LYS A 24 -4.73 8.30 10.45
C LYS A 24 -4.01 7.54 9.34
N GLY A 25 -3.82 8.18 8.20
CA GLY A 25 -3.09 7.65 7.06
C GLY A 25 -1.58 7.80 7.22
N LEU A 26 -0.82 6.86 6.68
CA LEU A 26 0.64 6.96 6.52
C LEU A 26 1.01 6.64 5.08
N TRP A 27 1.52 7.62 4.35
CA TRP A 27 2.16 7.42 3.07
C TRP A 27 3.64 7.11 3.28
N LEU A 28 4.02 5.86 3.00
CA LEU A 28 5.41 5.41 2.96
C LEU A 28 5.56 4.36 1.89
N ASN A 29 6.13 4.71 0.75
CA ASN A 29 6.20 3.85 -0.42
C ASN A 29 7.55 3.94 -1.14
N PRO A 30 8.69 3.70 -0.48
CA PRO A 30 10.03 3.96 -1.05
C PRO A 30 10.36 3.07 -2.24
N ASN A 31 9.61 1.99 -2.46
CA ASN A 31 9.82 1.02 -3.52
C ASN A 31 8.76 1.06 -4.63
N ILE A 32 8.16 2.21 -4.88
CA ILE A 32 7.39 2.45 -6.10
C ILE A 32 8.33 2.99 -7.18
N HIS A 33 8.39 2.34 -8.34
CA HIS A 33 9.30 2.65 -9.44
C HIS A 33 8.55 2.67 -10.78
N PRO A 34 9.00 3.46 -11.78
CA PRO A 34 10.03 4.50 -11.68
C PRO A 34 9.59 5.72 -10.86
N TYR A 35 10.44 6.74 -10.77
CA TYR A 35 10.14 7.96 -10.02
C TYR A 35 8.86 8.66 -10.48
N THR A 36 8.59 8.67 -11.77
CA THR A 36 7.35 9.25 -12.32
C THR A 36 6.09 8.52 -11.82
N GLU A 37 6.12 7.20 -11.69
CA GLU A 37 5.02 6.42 -11.10
C GLU A 37 4.84 6.74 -9.61
N TYR A 38 5.96 6.89 -8.87
CA TYR A 38 5.96 7.31 -7.48
C TYR A 38 5.26 8.67 -7.32
N GLN A 39 5.64 9.66 -8.12
CA GLN A 39 5.06 11.01 -8.10
C GLN A 39 3.55 10.98 -8.43
N MET A 40 3.15 10.30 -9.50
CA MET A 40 1.73 10.21 -9.88
C MET A 40 0.87 9.60 -8.77
N ARG A 41 1.41 8.60 -8.03
CA ARG A 41 0.66 8.02 -6.89
C ARG A 41 0.61 8.95 -5.71
N LEU A 42 1.71 9.64 -5.39
CA LEU A 42 1.75 10.62 -4.32
C LEU A 42 0.73 11.74 -4.56
N GLU A 43 0.75 12.35 -5.74
CA GLU A 43 -0.19 13.40 -6.14
C GLU A 43 -1.65 12.90 -6.07
N SER A 44 -1.90 11.66 -6.51
CA SER A 44 -3.23 11.06 -6.43
C SER A 44 -3.71 10.88 -4.98
N VAL A 45 -2.82 10.51 -4.06
CA VAL A 45 -3.18 10.42 -2.62
C VAL A 45 -3.40 11.80 -2.03
N GLN A 46 -2.59 12.80 -2.40
CA GLN A 46 -2.80 14.20 -1.97
C GLN A 46 -4.14 14.76 -2.49
N LYS A 47 -4.53 14.40 -3.72
CA LYS A 47 -5.86 14.75 -4.26
C LYS A 47 -6.96 14.08 -3.43
N LEU A 48 -6.85 12.79 -3.15
CA LEU A 48 -7.82 12.06 -2.31
C LEU A 48 -7.90 12.65 -0.91
N GLN A 49 -6.77 13.00 -0.31
CA GLN A 49 -6.71 13.65 1.00
C GLN A 49 -7.58 14.91 1.05
N LYS A 50 -7.45 15.78 0.03
CA LYS A 50 -8.24 17.01 -0.05
C LYS A 50 -9.73 16.75 -0.22
N VAL A 51 -10.10 15.78 -1.07
CA VAL A 51 -11.51 15.47 -1.38
C VAL A 51 -12.23 14.84 -0.19
N TRP A 52 -11.54 13.98 0.58
CA TRP A 52 -12.13 13.28 1.71
C TRP A 52 -11.73 13.86 3.08
N ASN A 53 -10.98 14.95 3.10
CA ASN A 53 -10.46 15.60 4.32
C ASN A 53 -9.75 14.61 5.25
N LEU A 54 -8.82 13.82 4.69
CA LEU A 54 -8.13 12.77 5.42
C LEU A 54 -6.94 13.35 6.22
N ASP A 55 -6.68 12.81 7.41
CA ASP A 55 -5.43 13.05 8.14
C ASP A 55 -4.36 12.05 7.66
N ILE A 56 -3.40 12.53 6.85
CA ILE A 56 -2.33 11.69 6.28
C ILE A 56 -0.97 12.30 6.60
N GLU A 57 -0.11 11.49 7.23
CA GLU A 57 1.31 11.77 7.37
C GLU A 57 2.08 11.24 6.16
N TYR A 58 3.02 12.03 5.64
CA TYR A 58 3.81 11.68 4.47
C TYR A 58 5.29 11.49 4.84
N VAL A 59 5.79 10.29 4.60
CA VAL A 59 7.22 10.01 4.55
C VAL A 59 7.61 9.97 3.07
N ASP A 60 7.93 11.14 2.53
CA ASP A 60 8.28 11.31 1.11
C ASP A 60 9.74 10.90 0.89
N HIS A 61 9.93 9.61 0.62
CA HIS A 61 11.24 9.01 0.38
C HIS A 61 11.18 8.04 -0.80
N TYR A 62 11.97 8.32 -1.84
CA TYR A 62 12.13 7.45 -3.01
C TYR A 62 13.37 6.57 -2.85
N GLY A 63 13.16 5.34 -2.36
CA GLY A 63 14.21 4.41 -1.95
C GLY A 63 14.59 3.35 -3.00
N LEU A 64 14.75 3.74 -4.28
CA LEU A 64 15.11 2.81 -5.36
C LEU A 64 16.37 2.00 -5.03
N LYS A 65 17.44 2.69 -4.65
CA LYS A 65 18.75 2.05 -4.43
C LYS A 65 18.73 1.10 -3.24
N GLU A 66 18.07 1.52 -2.17
CA GLU A 66 17.91 0.75 -0.93
C GLU A 66 17.10 -0.52 -1.21
N PHE A 67 15.99 -0.38 -1.92
CA PHE A 67 15.16 -1.52 -2.28
C PHE A 67 15.90 -2.52 -3.17
N LEU A 68 16.55 -2.06 -4.24
CA LEU A 68 17.27 -2.95 -5.16
C LEU A 68 18.41 -3.68 -4.45
N ARG A 69 19.21 -3.00 -3.62
CA ARG A 69 20.28 -3.62 -2.84
C ARG A 69 19.77 -4.69 -1.87
N ALA A 70 18.59 -4.47 -1.29
CA ALA A 70 18.01 -5.41 -0.33
C ALA A 70 17.44 -6.67 -0.98
N VAL A 71 17.01 -6.61 -2.24
CA VAL A 71 16.33 -7.71 -2.92
C VAL A 71 17.17 -8.39 -4.01
N VAL A 72 18.34 -7.87 -4.36
CA VAL A 72 19.25 -8.50 -5.33
C VAL A 72 19.62 -9.90 -4.86
N ASN A 73 19.54 -10.89 -5.75
CA ASN A 73 19.68 -12.32 -5.48
C ASN A 73 18.61 -12.91 -4.52
N LYS A 74 17.52 -12.17 -4.25
CA LYS A 74 16.37 -12.60 -3.44
C LYS A 74 15.04 -12.08 -4.04
N GLU A 75 14.99 -11.99 -5.35
CA GLU A 75 13.88 -11.37 -6.09
C GLU A 75 12.54 -12.07 -5.83
N ASP A 76 12.55 -13.37 -5.57
CA ASP A 76 11.35 -14.17 -5.26
C ASP A 76 10.72 -13.77 -3.91
N ASP A 77 11.53 -13.30 -2.97
CA ASP A 77 11.10 -12.84 -1.64
C ASP A 77 10.92 -11.31 -1.56
N ARG A 78 11.12 -10.58 -2.66
CA ARG A 78 10.99 -9.13 -2.71
C ARG A 78 9.67 -8.58 -2.14
N CYS A 79 8.58 -9.36 -2.28
CA CYS A 79 7.27 -8.96 -1.75
C CYS A 79 7.26 -8.96 -0.22
N VAL A 80 7.89 -9.97 0.42
CA VAL A 80 8.00 -10.02 1.88
C VAL A 80 8.80 -8.81 2.37
N PHE A 81 9.95 -8.54 1.76
CA PHE A 81 10.74 -7.34 2.08
C PHE A 81 9.92 -6.04 1.93
N CYS A 82 9.17 -5.92 0.82
CA CYS A 82 8.28 -4.78 0.58
C CYS A 82 7.25 -4.61 1.69
N TYR A 83 6.61 -5.68 2.12
CA TYR A 83 5.60 -5.64 3.18
C TYR A 83 6.23 -5.31 4.53
N THR A 84 7.34 -5.94 4.86
CA THR A 84 8.07 -5.71 6.12
C THR A 84 8.43 -4.23 6.27
N MET A 85 9.11 -3.66 5.29
CA MET A 85 9.53 -2.26 5.30
C MET A 85 8.36 -1.28 5.54
N ARG A 86 7.23 -1.52 4.89
CA ARG A 86 6.05 -0.66 4.99
C ARG A 86 5.29 -0.86 6.29
N LEU A 87 5.06 -2.10 6.69
CA LEU A 87 4.29 -2.42 7.89
C LEU A 87 5.09 -2.19 9.18
N GLU A 88 6.40 -2.37 9.14
CA GLU A 88 7.29 -2.02 10.26
C GLU A 88 7.19 -0.54 10.60
N GLU A 89 7.35 0.34 9.60
CA GLU A 89 7.24 1.78 9.80
C GLU A 89 5.82 2.18 10.24
N THR A 90 4.80 1.52 9.68
CA THR A 90 3.41 1.79 10.07
C THR A 90 3.14 1.41 11.51
N ALA A 91 3.61 0.24 11.97
CA ALA A 91 3.49 -0.20 13.35
C ALA A 91 4.24 0.74 14.30
N ARG A 92 5.49 1.11 13.95
CA ARG A 92 6.33 2.03 14.72
C ARG A 92 5.66 3.40 14.89
N THR A 93 5.15 3.96 13.78
CA THR A 93 4.46 5.25 13.79
C THR A 93 3.16 5.17 14.60
N ALA A 94 2.35 4.15 14.40
CA ALA A 94 1.11 3.96 15.16
C ALA A 94 1.38 3.84 16.67
N LYS A 95 2.42 3.10 17.08
CA LYS A 95 2.83 3.00 18.48
C LYS A 95 3.29 4.33 19.05
N LYS A 96 4.12 5.09 18.31
CA LYS A 96 4.59 6.44 18.70
C LYS A 96 3.42 7.40 18.90
N MET A 97 2.40 7.30 18.04
CA MET A 97 1.20 8.14 18.09
C MET A 97 0.15 7.64 19.11
N LYS A 98 0.42 6.53 19.80
CA LYS A 98 -0.50 5.92 20.79
C LYS A 98 -1.86 5.55 20.19
N LEU A 99 -1.87 5.08 18.94
CA LEU A 99 -3.07 4.57 18.28
C LEU A 99 -3.38 3.14 18.78
N ASP A 100 -4.63 2.71 18.64
CA ASP A 100 -5.12 1.41 19.13
C ASP A 100 -4.66 0.24 18.27
N GLY A 101 -4.30 0.49 17.00
CA GLY A 101 -3.85 -0.54 16.07
C GLY A 101 -3.34 0.02 14.75
N PHE A 102 -2.92 -0.86 13.86
CA PHE A 102 -2.52 -0.47 12.50
C PHE A 102 -3.00 -1.47 11.46
N THR A 103 -3.15 -1.02 10.23
CA THR A 103 -3.53 -1.83 9.07
C THR A 103 -2.92 -1.29 7.78
N THR A 104 -3.26 -1.89 6.64
CA THR A 104 -2.74 -1.48 5.34
C THR A 104 -3.78 -1.56 4.23
N SER A 105 -3.75 -0.61 3.32
CA SER A 105 -4.53 -0.64 2.08
C SER A 105 -4.08 -1.73 1.09
N LEU A 106 -2.97 -2.43 1.34
CA LEU A 106 -2.53 -3.57 0.52
C LEU A 106 -3.51 -4.74 0.56
N LEU A 107 -4.28 -4.87 1.65
CA LEU A 107 -5.25 -5.96 1.86
C LEU A 107 -6.46 -5.92 0.90
N VAL A 108 -6.62 -4.85 0.10
CA VAL A 108 -7.71 -4.74 -0.88
C VAL A 108 -7.39 -5.41 -2.22
N SER A 109 -6.11 -5.57 -2.54
CA SER A 109 -5.71 -5.97 -3.88
C SER A 109 -5.66 -7.49 -4.05
N PRO A 110 -6.40 -8.07 -5.02
CA PRO A 110 -6.33 -9.50 -5.32
C PRO A 110 -4.98 -9.93 -5.92
N TYR A 111 -4.14 -8.98 -6.31
CA TYR A 111 -2.80 -9.24 -6.86
C TYR A 111 -1.70 -9.27 -5.80
N GLN A 112 -2.04 -9.00 -4.55
CA GLN A 112 -1.11 -9.07 -3.43
C GLN A 112 -1.09 -10.48 -2.82
N LYS A 113 0.04 -10.84 -2.21
CA LYS A 113 0.18 -12.11 -1.48
C LYS A 113 -0.46 -11.94 -0.09
N PHE A 114 -1.79 -12.06 0.00
CA PHE A 114 -2.60 -11.75 1.17
C PHE A 114 -2.05 -12.37 2.46
N ASP A 115 -1.83 -13.68 2.48
CA ASP A 115 -1.36 -14.41 3.66
C ASP A 115 0.02 -13.91 4.14
N LYS A 116 0.89 -13.52 3.20
CA LYS A 116 2.20 -12.93 3.54
C LYS A 116 2.06 -11.54 4.16
N ILE A 117 1.07 -10.74 3.73
CA ILE A 117 0.80 -9.44 4.36
C ILE A 117 0.31 -9.64 5.79
N ILE A 118 -0.61 -10.57 6.01
CA ILE A 118 -1.12 -10.92 7.34
C ILE A 118 0.02 -11.36 8.25
N ALA A 119 0.83 -12.33 7.81
CA ALA A 119 1.96 -12.83 8.60
C ALA A 119 2.94 -11.72 9.00
N VAL A 120 3.31 -10.85 8.05
CA VAL A 120 4.20 -9.70 8.33
C VAL A 120 3.51 -8.69 9.26
N GLY A 121 2.22 -8.41 9.05
CA GLY A 121 1.46 -7.49 9.92
C GLY A 121 1.42 -7.97 11.36
N GLN A 122 1.12 -9.24 11.58
CA GLN A 122 1.11 -9.87 12.91
C GLN A 122 2.51 -9.86 13.56
N GLU A 123 3.56 -10.16 12.79
CA GLU A 123 4.95 -10.11 13.27
C GLU A 123 5.32 -8.69 13.73
N MET A 124 5.02 -7.67 12.92
CA MET A 124 5.29 -6.27 13.28
C MET A 124 4.42 -5.83 14.46
N GLY A 125 3.18 -6.30 14.54
CA GLY A 125 2.30 -6.08 15.68
C GLY A 125 2.90 -6.59 16.99
N LYS A 126 3.42 -7.81 16.99
CA LYS A 126 4.12 -8.41 18.15
C LYS A 126 5.40 -7.62 18.49
N ARG A 127 6.21 -7.29 17.49
CA ARG A 127 7.50 -6.60 17.66
C ARG A 127 7.33 -5.21 18.30
N TYR A 128 6.31 -4.46 17.91
CA TYR A 128 6.08 -3.09 18.38
C TYR A 128 5.02 -2.98 19.49
N GLY A 129 4.42 -4.10 19.89
CA GLY A 129 3.38 -4.12 20.93
C GLY A 129 2.15 -3.29 20.56
N ILE A 130 1.67 -3.43 19.32
CA ILE A 130 0.47 -2.77 18.79
C ILE A 130 -0.31 -3.73 17.89
N PRO A 131 -1.64 -3.89 18.04
CA PRO A 131 -2.42 -4.83 17.24
C PRO A 131 -2.38 -4.51 15.75
N PHE A 132 -2.20 -5.54 14.91
CA PHE A 132 -2.48 -5.46 13.48
C PHE A 132 -3.97 -5.75 13.24
N TYR A 133 -4.68 -4.80 12.64
CA TYR A 133 -6.08 -4.98 12.28
C TYR A 133 -6.18 -5.70 10.93
N GLU A 134 -6.63 -6.94 11.01
CA GLU A 134 -6.80 -7.83 9.87
C GLU A 134 -8.21 -7.72 9.32
N GLU A 135 -8.34 -7.32 8.07
CA GLU A 135 -9.61 -7.33 7.36
C GLU A 135 -9.39 -7.65 5.89
N ASP A 136 -10.20 -8.55 5.35
CA ASP A 136 -10.17 -8.85 3.92
C ASP A 136 -11.00 -7.84 3.14
N PHE A 137 -10.33 -6.83 2.59
CA PHE A 137 -10.96 -5.81 1.77
C PHE A 137 -11.10 -6.22 0.28
N ARG A 138 -10.68 -7.42 -0.14
CA ARG A 138 -10.65 -7.82 -1.55
C ARG A 138 -12.02 -7.83 -2.22
N GLN A 139 -13.08 -8.11 -1.46
CA GLN A 139 -14.47 -8.01 -1.94
C GLN A 139 -14.82 -6.62 -2.51
N GLY A 140 -14.19 -5.56 -2.00
CA GLY A 140 -14.42 -4.18 -2.44
C GLY A 140 -13.49 -3.70 -3.55
N TRP A 141 -12.67 -4.56 -4.14
CA TRP A 141 -11.73 -4.17 -5.20
C TRP A 141 -12.39 -3.44 -6.36
N LYS A 142 -13.51 -3.98 -6.88
CA LYS A 142 -14.27 -3.35 -7.98
C LYS A 142 -14.90 -2.02 -7.56
N ILE A 143 -15.37 -1.93 -6.32
CA ILE A 143 -15.95 -0.69 -5.76
C ILE A 143 -14.88 0.41 -5.74
N GLY A 144 -13.70 0.11 -5.20
CA GLY A 144 -12.57 1.05 -5.18
C GLY A 144 -12.16 1.52 -6.59
N ILE A 145 -12.16 0.63 -7.59
CA ILE A 145 -11.88 1.00 -8.99
C ILE A 145 -12.93 1.99 -9.53
N ASN A 146 -14.21 1.77 -9.29
CA ASN A 146 -15.27 2.66 -9.77
C ASN A 146 -15.18 4.04 -9.09
N LEU A 147 -15.07 4.07 -7.76
CA LEU A 147 -14.86 5.31 -7.03
C LEU A 147 -13.64 6.10 -7.52
N SER A 148 -12.54 5.40 -7.84
CA SER A 148 -11.35 6.08 -8.37
C SER A 148 -11.56 6.73 -9.72
N LYS A 149 -12.44 6.17 -10.56
CA LYS A 149 -12.83 6.76 -11.85
C LYS A 149 -13.69 8.01 -11.62
N ASP A 150 -14.70 7.90 -10.75
CA ASP A 150 -15.63 8.97 -10.45
C ASP A 150 -14.92 10.20 -9.86
N LEU A 151 -13.88 9.96 -9.05
CA LEU A 151 -13.03 11.00 -8.47
C LEU A 151 -11.91 11.48 -9.41
N GLY A 152 -11.77 10.90 -10.60
CA GLY A 152 -10.72 11.24 -11.56
C GLY A 152 -9.31 11.06 -10.98
N LEU A 153 -9.10 10.00 -10.19
CA LEU A 153 -7.81 9.69 -9.57
C LEU A 153 -6.91 8.90 -10.52
N TYR A 154 -5.59 9.12 -10.42
CA TYR A 154 -4.63 8.31 -11.16
C TYR A 154 -4.76 6.84 -10.76
N ARG A 155 -4.79 5.94 -11.76
CA ARG A 155 -4.89 4.50 -11.56
C ARG A 155 -3.65 3.79 -12.07
N GLN A 156 -2.90 3.22 -11.14
CA GLN A 156 -1.70 2.45 -11.45
C GLN A 156 -2.01 1.20 -12.29
N LYS A 157 -1.05 0.80 -13.10
CA LYS A 157 -1.18 -0.37 -13.98
C LYS A 157 -0.50 -1.63 -13.45
N TYR A 158 0.31 -1.51 -12.39
CA TYR A 158 1.06 -2.60 -11.75
C TYR A 158 1.18 -2.36 -10.24
N CYS A 159 1.75 -3.32 -9.50
CA CYS A 159 1.83 -3.24 -8.04
C CYS A 159 2.65 -2.04 -7.55
N GLY A 160 3.82 -1.80 -8.12
CA GLY A 160 4.63 -0.61 -7.81
C GLY A 160 6.12 -0.78 -8.03
N CYS A 161 6.73 -1.88 -7.66
CA CYS A 161 8.17 -2.07 -7.87
C CYS A 161 8.50 -2.38 -9.33
N ILE A 162 9.76 -2.14 -9.72
CA ILE A 162 10.25 -2.36 -11.08
C ILE A 162 10.03 -3.80 -11.56
N TYR A 163 10.18 -4.79 -10.68
CA TYR A 163 9.89 -6.19 -11.01
C TYR A 163 8.43 -6.43 -11.38
N SER A 164 7.50 -5.81 -10.66
CA SER A 164 6.06 -5.94 -10.98
C SER A 164 5.68 -5.21 -12.26
N GLU A 165 6.40 -4.16 -12.61
CA GLU A 165 6.31 -3.48 -13.90
C GLU A 165 6.74 -4.41 -15.02
N MET A 166 7.96 -4.95 -14.92
CA MET A 166 8.52 -5.92 -15.87
C MET A 166 7.57 -7.11 -16.08
N GLU A 167 7.11 -7.75 -15.01
CA GLU A 167 6.18 -8.89 -15.08
C GLU A 167 4.87 -8.53 -15.80
N ARG A 168 4.34 -7.33 -15.52
CA ARG A 168 3.10 -6.87 -16.15
C ARG A 168 3.21 -6.70 -17.65
N TYR A 169 4.30 -6.15 -18.13
CA TYR A 169 4.45 -5.79 -19.55
C TYR A 169 5.12 -6.90 -20.36
N LEU A 170 6.11 -7.59 -19.82
CA LEU A 170 6.76 -8.71 -20.47
C LEU A 170 5.78 -9.87 -20.72
N ASN A 171 4.94 -10.21 -19.73
CA ASN A 171 3.94 -11.26 -19.89
C ASN A 171 2.85 -10.90 -20.91
N LYS A 172 2.52 -9.61 -21.06
CA LYS A 172 1.59 -9.17 -22.10
C LYS A 172 2.16 -9.28 -23.51
N GLN A 173 3.46 -9.12 -23.68
CA GLN A 173 4.10 -9.31 -24.98
C GLN A 173 4.11 -10.79 -25.37
N ARG A 174 4.47 -11.67 -24.41
CA ARG A 174 4.47 -13.14 -24.63
C ARG A 174 3.09 -13.72 -24.92
N ALA A 175 2.01 -13.11 -24.44
CA ALA A 175 0.65 -13.53 -24.72
C ALA A 175 0.10 -13.06 -26.08
N LYS A 176 0.85 -12.20 -26.80
CA LYS A 176 0.51 -11.68 -28.13
C LYS A 176 1.36 -12.29 -29.26
N SER A 177 2.44 -12.99 -28.92
CA SER A 177 3.29 -13.78 -29.81
C SER A 177 2.83 -15.23 -29.81
#